data_61e310b3f6f3964e0103971fb868cd6d
#
_entry.id   61e310b3f6f3964e0103971fb868cd6d
#
_cell.length_a   1.000
_cell.length_b   1.000
_cell.length_c   1.000
_cell.angle_alpha   90.00
_cell.angle_beta   90.00
_cell.angle_gamma   90.00
#
_symmetry.space_group_name_H-M   'P 1'
#
loop_
_entity.id
_entity.type
_entity.pdbx_description
1 polymer ?
#
loop_
_entity_poly.entity_id
_entity_poly.type
_entity_poly.pdbx_seq_one_letter_code
_entity_poly.pdbx_strand_id
1 'polypeptide(L)'
;SRRQRQMCIRDREWMFWYTRSAAKKINSGALMADAWHHRSDAMSSVGAFIGILGARLGFPILDPIASVAICVLIVKASVDIFRDAIDKMVDHSCDEATEESMREVIMGVKGVKGIDLLQTRLFGSKMYVDIEISADGEIPLNEAHDVAENVHHTIEKNFKDVKHCMVHVNPVNE
;
A
#
# COMPACT_ATOMS: atom_id res chain seq x y z
N SER A 1 26.88 -17.75 -23.26
CA SER A 1 26.22 -18.23 -24.46
C SER A 1 24.84 -17.57 -24.65
N ARG A 2 24.39 -17.38 -25.92
CA ARG A 2 23.12 -16.69 -26.25
C ARG A 2 21.90 -17.34 -25.58
N ARG A 3 21.85 -18.67 -25.47
CA ARG A 3 20.75 -19.39 -24.81
C ARG A 3 20.64 -19.09 -23.32
N GLN A 4 21.73 -18.93 -22.60
CA GLN A 4 21.72 -18.58 -21.17
C GLN A 4 21.18 -17.17 -20.92
N ARG A 5 21.48 -16.18 -21.79
CA ARG A 5 20.95 -14.81 -21.64
C ARG A 5 19.43 -14.73 -21.95
N GLN A 6 18.96 -15.48 -22.95
CA GLN A 6 17.52 -15.51 -23.26
C GLN A 6 16.70 -16.23 -22.17
N MET A 7 17.24 -17.29 -21.58
CA MET A 7 16.64 -17.92 -20.39
C MET A 7 16.56 -16.93 -19.22
N CYS A 8 17.62 -16.19 -18.96
CA CYS A 8 17.65 -15.24 -17.84
C CYS A 8 16.60 -14.11 -17.94
N ILE A 9 16.38 -13.55 -19.14
CA ILE A 9 15.37 -12.49 -19.36
C ILE A 9 13.96 -13.05 -19.18
N ARG A 10 13.68 -14.21 -19.80
CA ARG A 10 12.36 -14.85 -19.69
C ARG A 10 12.04 -15.27 -18.26
N ASP A 11 13.02 -15.80 -17.54
CA ASP A 11 12.86 -16.22 -16.16
C ASP A 11 12.61 -15.02 -15.24
N ARG A 12 13.27 -13.86 -15.48
CA ARG A 12 13.06 -12.63 -14.73
C ARG A 12 11.70 -12.00 -15.00
N GLU A 13 11.21 -11.98 -16.24
CA GLU A 13 9.86 -11.55 -16.56
C GLU A 13 8.80 -12.48 -15.92
N TRP A 14 9.02 -13.78 -15.95
CA TRP A 14 8.13 -14.74 -15.27
C TRP A 14 8.11 -14.51 -13.75
N MET A 15 9.27 -14.31 -13.13
CA MET A 15 9.40 -13.98 -11.71
C MET A 15 8.68 -12.67 -11.38
N PHE A 16 8.79 -11.64 -12.22
CA PHE A 16 8.06 -10.39 -12.03
C PHE A 16 6.54 -10.63 -11.94
N TRP A 17 5.96 -11.32 -12.90
CA TRP A 17 4.52 -11.58 -12.93
C TRP A 17 4.06 -12.43 -11.75
N TYR A 18 4.85 -13.44 -11.39
CA TYR A 18 4.56 -14.32 -10.25
C TYR A 18 4.60 -13.55 -8.93
N THR A 19 5.70 -12.83 -8.66
CA THR A 19 5.89 -12.04 -7.44
C THR A 19 4.86 -10.91 -7.34
N ARG A 20 4.57 -10.23 -8.44
CA ARG A 20 3.52 -9.19 -8.50
C ARG A 20 2.14 -9.76 -8.18
N SER A 21 1.80 -10.93 -8.69
CA SER A 21 0.51 -11.58 -8.40
C SER A 21 0.41 -11.95 -6.91
N ALA A 22 1.48 -12.48 -6.33
CA ALA A 22 1.55 -12.80 -4.91
C ALA A 22 1.47 -11.52 -4.05
N ALA A 23 2.23 -10.48 -4.40
CA ALA A 23 2.24 -9.19 -3.71
C ALA A 23 0.83 -8.56 -3.63
N LYS A 24 0.08 -8.60 -4.75
CA LYS A 24 -1.31 -8.11 -4.78
C LYS A 24 -2.26 -8.91 -3.90
N LYS A 25 -2.09 -10.24 -3.86
CA LYS A 25 -2.98 -11.11 -3.05
C LYS A 25 -2.84 -10.89 -1.55
N ILE A 26 -1.63 -10.61 -1.08
CA ILE A 26 -1.33 -10.42 0.35
C ILE A 26 -1.13 -8.95 0.72
N ASN A 27 -1.36 -8.02 -0.23
CA ASN A 27 -1.18 -6.57 -0.08
C ASN A 27 0.20 -6.19 0.51
N SER A 28 1.27 -6.83 0.01
CA SER A 28 2.64 -6.64 0.51
C SER A 28 3.44 -5.70 -0.37
N GLY A 29 3.78 -4.51 0.15
CA GLY A 29 4.64 -3.55 -0.53
C GLY A 29 6.07 -4.06 -0.74
N ALA A 30 6.61 -4.83 0.20
CA ALA A 30 7.94 -5.42 0.08
C ALA A 30 8.05 -6.39 -1.11
N LEU A 31 7.05 -7.28 -1.29
CA LEU A 31 6.99 -8.17 -2.45
C LEU A 31 6.73 -7.42 -3.75
N MET A 32 6.00 -6.30 -3.70
CA MET A 32 5.82 -5.46 -4.89
C MET A 32 7.13 -4.79 -5.30
N ALA A 33 7.93 -4.30 -4.35
CA ALA A 33 9.26 -3.74 -4.61
C ALA A 33 10.20 -4.80 -5.21
N ASP A 34 10.19 -6.03 -4.69
CA ASP A 34 10.98 -7.15 -5.23
C ASP A 34 10.56 -7.50 -6.69
N ALA A 35 9.28 -7.51 -6.99
CA ALA A 35 8.79 -7.67 -8.35
C ALA A 35 9.34 -6.58 -9.29
N TRP A 36 9.29 -5.31 -8.90
CA TRP A 36 9.85 -4.23 -9.68
C TRP A 36 11.36 -4.32 -9.84
N HIS A 37 12.09 -4.81 -8.84
CA HIS A 37 13.52 -5.10 -8.95
C HIS A 37 13.81 -6.12 -10.06
N HIS A 38 13.09 -7.24 -10.09
CA HIS A 38 13.22 -8.23 -11.16
C HIS A 38 12.96 -7.64 -12.56
N ARG A 39 11.98 -6.76 -12.67
CA ARG A 39 11.68 -6.09 -13.95
C ARG A 39 12.76 -5.10 -14.37
N SER A 40 13.29 -4.32 -13.43
CA SER A 40 14.40 -3.40 -13.70
C SER A 40 15.64 -4.14 -14.19
N ASP A 41 15.92 -5.28 -13.61
CA ASP A 41 17.01 -6.17 -14.03
C ASP A 41 16.81 -6.73 -15.45
N ALA A 42 15.58 -7.13 -15.79
CA ALA A 42 15.26 -7.58 -17.14
C ALA A 42 15.45 -6.46 -18.17
N MET A 43 14.94 -5.26 -17.86
CA MET A 43 15.08 -4.07 -18.74
C MET A 43 16.55 -3.67 -18.91
N SER A 44 17.34 -3.68 -17.84
CA SER A 44 18.80 -3.43 -17.89
C SER A 44 19.50 -4.42 -18.80
N SER A 45 19.13 -5.71 -18.71
CA SER A 45 19.72 -6.76 -19.54
C SER A 45 19.38 -6.58 -21.04
N VAL A 46 18.14 -6.18 -21.34
CA VAL A 46 17.70 -5.85 -22.72
C VAL A 46 18.43 -4.62 -23.24
N GLY A 47 18.50 -3.55 -22.45
CA GLY A 47 19.21 -2.32 -22.83
C GLY A 47 20.69 -2.56 -23.10
N ALA A 48 21.37 -3.29 -22.22
CA ALA A 48 22.77 -3.69 -22.42
C ALA A 48 22.97 -4.52 -23.70
N PHE A 49 22.05 -5.45 -23.97
CA PHE A 49 22.08 -6.25 -25.20
C PHE A 49 21.97 -5.39 -26.45
N ILE A 50 21.04 -4.42 -26.47
CA ILE A 50 20.84 -3.49 -27.60
C ILE A 50 22.06 -2.60 -27.76
N GLY A 51 22.64 -2.06 -26.68
CA GLY A 51 23.83 -1.23 -26.70
C GLY A 51 25.03 -1.97 -27.30
N ILE A 52 25.31 -3.19 -26.82
CA ILE A 52 26.42 -4.01 -27.31
C ILE A 52 26.20 -4.43 -28.77
N LEU A 53 24.98 -4.78 -29.15
CA LEU A 53 24.65 -5.16 -30.52
C LEU A 53 24.86 -3.97 -31.48
N GLY A 54 24.38 -2.79 -31.09
CA GLY A 54 24.52 -1.57 -31.86
C GLY A 54 25.99 -1.18 -32.04
N ALA A 55 26.79 -1.26 -30.97
CA ALA A 55 28.23 -1.01 -31.04
C ALA A 55 28.93 -1.98 -32.02
N ARG A 56 28.54 -3.25 -32.04
CA ARG A 56 29.07 -4.27 -32.97
C ARG A 56 28.65 -4.03 -34.43
N LEU A 57 27.52 -3.37 -34.66
CA LEU A 57 27.01 -3.01 -35.99
C LEU A 57 27.64 -1.73 -36.54
N GLY A 58 28.61 -1.17 -35.86
CA GLY A 58 29.36 0.02 -36.31
C GLY A 58 28.90 1.34 -35.70
N PHE A 59 28.01 1.29 -34.67
CA PHE A 59 27.54 2.46 -33.94
C PHE A 59 28.00 2.43 -32.47
N PRO A 60 29.29 2.70 -32.17
CA PRO A 60 29.83 2.58 -30.81
C PRO A 60 29.18 3.53 -29.80
N ILE A 61 28.55 4.61 -30.25
CA ILE A 61 27.85 5.59 -29.40
C ILE A 61 26.55 5.02 -28.78
N LEU A 62 26.00 3.91 -29.29
CA LEU A 62 24.77 3.30 -28.75
C LEU A 62 24.99 2.66 -27.39
N ASP A 63 26.17 2.17 -27.09
CA ASP A 63 26.47 1.56 -25.79
C ASP A 63 26.48 2.58 -24.63
N PRO A 64 27.17 3.75 -24.72
CA PRO A 64 27.05 4.82 -23.74
C PRO A 64 25.61 5.36 -23.60
N ILE A 65 24.89 5.53 -24.71
CA ILE A 65 23.50 6.01 -24.67
C ILE A 65 22.59 5.00 -23.94
N ALA A 66 22.71 3.73 -24.25
CA ALA A 66 21.96 2.67 -23.57
C ALA A 66 22.30 2.65 -22.07
N SER A 67 23.55 2.80 -21.70
CA SER A 67 23.99 2.84 -20.30
C SER A 67 23.38 4.02 -19.53
N VAL A 68 23.36 5.22 -20.12
CA VAL A 68 22.72 6.38 -19.51
C VAL A 68 21.21 6.19 -19.39
N ALA A 69 20.56 5.67 -20.42
CA ALA A 69 19.11 5.40 -20.37
C ALA A 69 18.75 4.39 -19.28
N ILE A 70 19.52 3.32 -19.14
CA ILE A 70 19.35 2.33 -18.06
C ILE A 70 19.56 2.98 -16.69
N CYS A 71 20.58 3.82 -16.54
CA CYS A 71 20.85 4.53 -15.29
C CYS A 71 19.66 5.41 -14.87
N VAL A 72 19.09 6.18 -15.78
CA VAL A 72 17.91 7.02 -15.53
C VAL A 72 16.69 6.16 -15.11
N LEU A 73 16.46 5.04 -15.78
CA LEU A 73 15.36 4.12 -15.44
C LEU A 73 15.54 3.53 -14.04
N ILE A 74 16.76 3.13 -13.69
CA ILE A 74 17.06 2.57 -12.36
C ILE A 74 16.88 3.64 -11.27
N VAL A 75 17.39 4.86 -11.48
CA VAL A 75 17.22 5.96 -10.54
C VAL A 75 15.74 6.26 -10.32
N LYS A 76 14.95 6.35 -11.40
CA LYS A 76 13.51 6.56 -11.30
C LYS A 76 12.84 5.46 -10.48
N ALA A 77 13.09 4.19 -10.82
CA ALA A 77 12.52 3.06 -10.08
C ALA A 77 12.92 3.08 -8.59
N SER A 78 14.17 3.43 -8.29
CA SER A 78 14.65 3.54 -6.91
C SER A 78 13.94 4.65 -6.13
N VAL A 79 13.73 5.81 -6.76
CA VAL A 79 12.98 6.92 -6.14
C VAL A 79 11.53 6.55 -5.90
N ASP A 80 10.88 5.88 -6.84
CA ASP A 80 9.48 5.46 -6.70
C ASP A 80 9.33 4.44 -5.56
N ILE A 81 10.24 3.45 -5.47
CA ILE A 81 10.27 2.47 -4.38
C ILE A 81 10.55 3.15 -3.03
N PHE A 82 11.50 4.11 -3.00
CA PHE A 82 11.85 4.83 -1.78
C PHE A 82 10.69 5.66 -1.26
N ARG A 83 9.97 6.37 -2.14
CA ARG A 83 8.77 7.13 -1.78
C ARG A 83 7.68 6.22 -1.21
N ASP A 84 7.37 5.13 -1.91
CA ASP A 84 6.38 4.15 -1.43
C ASP A 84 6.77 3.53 -0.07
N ALA A 85 8.07 3.33 0.18
CA ALA A 85 8.55 2.85 1.47
C ALA A 85 8.40 3.90 2.58
N ILE A 86 8.72 5.18 2.29
CA ILE A 86 8.53 6.29 3.23
C ILE A 86 7.05 6.47 3.54
N ASP A 87 6.19 6.51 2.52
CA ASP A 87 4.74 6.67 2.69
C ASP A 87 4.14 5.59 3.61
N LYS A 88 4.72 4.39 3.61
CA LYS A 88 4.32 3.30 4.52
C LYS A 88 4.94 3.38 5.92
N MET A 89 5.96 4.20 6.12
CA MET A 89 6.62 4.42 7.41
C MET A 89 6.08 5.65 8.16
N VAL A 90 5.56 6.63 7.43
CA VAL A 90 4.84 7.76 8.02
C VAL A 90 3.37 7.37 8.19
N ASP A 91 2.75 7.82 9.27
CA ASP A 91 1.35 7.58 9.58
C ASP A 91 0.45 8.15 8.47
N HIS A 92 0.22 7.33 7.45
CA HIS A 92 -0.66 7.67 6.32
C HIS A 92 -2.07 7.19 6.64
N SER A 93 -3.05 8.05 6.46
CA SER A 93 -4.46 7.67 6.54
C SER A 93 -4.83 6.73 5.38
N CYS A 94 -5.94 6.04 5.52
CA CYS A 94 -6.53 5.30 4.40
C CYS A 94 -7.09 6.28 3.35
N ASP A 95 -7.58 5.76 2.24
CA ASP A 95 -8.21 6.55 1.21
C ASP A 95 -9.54 7.18 1.71
N GLU A 96 -9.84 8.36 1.23
CA GLU A 96 -11.00 9.17 1.62
C GLU A 96 -12.34 8.41 1.45
N ALA A 97 -12.45 7.57 0.40
CA ALA A 97 -13.62 6.74 0.17
C ALA A 97 -13.83 5.68 1.27
N THR A 98 -12.75 5.12 1.80
CA THR A 98 -12.80 4.16 2.92
C THR A 98 -13.17 4.88 4.22
N GLU A 99 -12.62 6.07 4.48
CA GLU A 99 -13.00 6.87 5.66
C GLU A 99 -14.47 7.26 5.63
N GLU A 100 -15.00 7.70 4.49
CA GLU A 100 -16.41 8.07 4.36
C GLU A 100 -17.32 6.85 4.57
N SER A 101 -16.96 5.70 4.00
CA SER A 101 -17.68 4.44 4.26
C SER A 101 -17.66 4.05 5.74
N MET A 102 -16.55 4.28 6.45
CA MET A 102 -16.47 4.05 7.90
C MET A 102 -17.41 5.00 8.66
N ARG A 103 -17.45 6.28 8.29
CA ARG A 103 -18.37 7.27 8.89
C ARG A 103 -19.83 6.84 8.75
N GLU A 104 -20.25 6.42 7.56
CA GLU A 104 -21.60 5.92 7.34
C GLU A 104 -21.92 4.71 8.21
N VAL A 105 -21.02 3.76 8.33
CA VAL A 105 -21.18 2.56 9.14
C VAL A 105 -21.27 2.90 10.63
N ILE A 106 -20.42 3.82 11.14
CA ILE A 106 -20.43 4.25 12.53
C ILE A 106 -21.75 4.98 12.87
N MET A 107 -22.18 5.89 12.00
CA MET A 107 -23.44 6.63 12.21
C MET A 107 -24.68 5.73 12.17
N GLY A 108 -24.58 4.55 11.55
CA GLY A 108 -25.64 3.52 11.56
C GLY A 108 -25.76 2.76 12.88
N VAL A 109 -24.79 2.89 13.80
CA VAL A 109 -24.83 2.17 15.09
C VAL A 109 -25.76 2.86 16.07
N LYS A 110 -26.66 2.09 16.67
CA LYS A 110 -27.62 2.60 17.64
C LYS A 110 -26.91 3.19 18.87
N GLY A 111 -27.26 4.42 19.23
CA GLY A 111 -26.69 5.12 20.38
C GLY A 111 -25.62 6.14 20.02
N VAL A 112 -25.05 6.07 18.81
CA VAL A 112 -24.14 7.09 18.28
C VAL A 112 -24.95 8.34 17.88
N LYS A 113 -24.58 9.50 18.43
CA LYS A 113 -25.18 10.81 18.11
C LYS A 113 -24.35 11.57 17.10
N GLY A 114 -23.04 11.36 17.10
CA GLY A 114 -22.10 12.02 16.19
C GLY A 114 -20.73 11.34 16.20
N ILE A 115 -19.88 11.78 15.26
CA ILE A 115 -18.47 11.39 15.18
C ILE A 115 -17.64 12.65 15.38
N ASP A 116 -16.91 12.73 16.48
CA ASP A 116 -16.07 13.87 16.82
C ASP A 116 -14.71 13.76 16.15
N LEU A 117 -14.16 12.54 16.07
CA LEU A 117 -12.89 12.24 15.44
C LEU A 117 -12.94 10.87 14.76
N LEU A 118 -12.37 10.80 13.57
CA LEU A 118 -12.06 9.54 12.90
C LEU A 118 -10.65 9.67 12.33
N GLN A 119 -9.72 8.92 12.87
CA GLN A 119 -8.35 8.85 12.38
C GLN A 119 -8.01 7.42 11.99
N THR A 120 -7.36 7.28 10.86
CA THR A 120 -6.91 5.99 10.36
C THR A 120 -5.41 6.02 10.16
N ARG A 121 -4.75 4.90 10.40
CA ARG A 121 -3.31 4.76 10.23
C ARG A 121 -3.00 3.42 9.58
N LEU A 122 -2.33 3.49 8.43
CA LEU A 122 -1.87 2.29 7.71
C LEU A 122 -0.57 1.77 8.31
N PHE A 123 -0.54 0.51 8.67
CA PHE A 123 0.64 -0.19 9.13
C PHE A 123 0.86 -1.47 8.32
N GLY A 124 1.73 -1.39 7.33
CA GLY A 124 1.96 -2.46 6.38
C GLY A 124 0.73 -2.75 5.51
N SER A 125 0.12 -3.92 5.69
CA SER A 125 -1.11 -4.33 5.00
C SER A 125 -2.35 -4.20 5.86
N LYS A 126 -2.23 -3.65 7.06
CA LYS A 126 -3.30 -3.53 8.04
C LYS A 126 -3.52 -2.07 8.44
N MET A 127 -4.69 -1.80 9.00
CA MET A 127 -5.13 -0.48 9.41
C MET A 127 -5.45 -0.46 10.91
N TYR A 128 -5.06 0.62 11.57
CA TYR A 128 -5.49 1.00 12.91
C TYR A 128 -6.47 2.14 12.78
N VAL A 129 -7.52 2.13 13.58
CA VAL A 129 -8.59 3.12 13.54
C VAL A 129 -8.84 3.64 14.94
N ASP A 130 -8.74 4.95 15.10
CA ASP A 130 -9.05 5.66 16.34
C ASP A 130 -10.32 6.50 16.11
N ILE A 131 -11.35 6.25 16.89
CA ILE A 131 -12.68 6.83 16.73
C ILE A 131 -13.06 7.54 18.04
N GLU A 132 -13.54 8.77 17.92
CA GLU A 132 -14.26 9.42 19.00
C GLU A 132 -15.71 9.63 18.56
N ILE A 133 -16.62 9.07 19.32
CA ILE A 133 -18.07 9.21 19.09
C ILE A 133 -18.70 10.01 20.19
N SER A 134 -19.79 10.69 19.85
CA SER A 134 -20.66 11.34 20.81
C SER A 134 -21.86 10.45 21.11
N ALA A 135 -22.17 10.28 22.40
CA ALA A 135 -23.35 9.59 22.88
C ALA A 135 -24.10 10.43 23.93
N ASP A 136 -25.30 10.04 24.30
CA ASP A 136 -26.08 10.71 25.33
C ASP A 136 -25.33 10.69 26.67
N GLY A 137 -25.13 11.87 27.28
CA GLY A 137 -24.41 12.03 28.54
C GLY A 137 -25.14 11.53 29.76
N GLU A 138 -26.46 11.28 29.68
CA GLU A 138 -27.30 10.84 30.78
C GLU A 138 -27.39 9.29 30.90
N ILE A 139 -26.84 8.54 29.93
CA ILE A 139 -26.87 7.07 29.98
C ILE A 139 -25.84 6.52 30.97
N PRO A 140 -26.13 5.38 31.62
CA PRO A 140 -25.17 4.72 32.49
C PRO A 140 -23.90 4.30 31.74
N LEU A 141 -22.77 4.24 32.45
CA LEU A 141 -21.46 3.92 31.87
C LEU A 141 -21.47 2.56 31.11
N ASN A 142 -22.22 1.56 31.62
CA ASN A 142 -22.35 0.28 30.96
C ASN A 142 -23.04 0.39 29.58
N GLU A 143 -24.06 1.24 29.46
CA GLU A 143 -24.74 1.48 28.17
C GLU A 143 -23.83 2.24 27.21
N ALA A 144 -23.09 3.23 27.69
CA ALA A 144 -22.10 3.95 26.89
C ALA A 144 -20.99 3.01 26.39
N HIS A 145 -20.53 2.11 27.26
CA HIS A 145 -19.57 1.06 26.88
C HIS A 145 -20.13 0.11 25.81
N ASP A 146 -21.39 -0.32 25.95
CA ASP A 146 -22.04 -1.18 24.95
C ASP A 146 -22.15 -0.49 23.58
N VAL A 147 -22.36 0.82 23.55
CA VAL A 147 -22.34 1.60 22.29
C VAL A 147 -20.94 1.56 21.68
N ALA A 148 -19.88 1.79 22.47
CA ALA A 148 -18.49 1.74 21.99
C ALA A 148 -18.15 0.34 21.46
N GLU A 149 -18.50 -0.73 22.18
CA GLU A 149 -18.26 -2.11 21.80
C GLU A 149 -18.99 -2.47 20.49
N ASN A 150 -20.23 -2.01 20.31
CA ASN A 150 -20.98 -2.20 19.09
C ASN A 150 -20.32 -1.49 17.89
N VAL A 151 -19.80 -0.27 18.07
CA VAL A 151 -19.03 0.43 17.03
C VAL A 151 -17.78 -0.35 16.70
N HIS A 152 -17.01 -0.75 17.72
CA HIS A 152 -15.77 -1.54 17.57
C HIS A 152 -16.04 -2.81 16.73
N HIS A 153 -16.98 -3.64 17.14
CA HIS A 153 -17.31 -4.88 16.44
C HIS A 153 -17.86 -4.63 15.02
N THR A 154 -18.62 -3.56 14.83
CA THR A 154 -19.17 -3.23 13.52
C THR A 154 -18.05 -2.84 12.55
N ILE A 155 -17.08 -2.06 12.99
CA ILE A 155 -15.92 -1.69 12.18
C ILE A 155 -15.07 -2.92 11.83
N GLU A 156 -14.69 -3.74 12.81
CA GLU A 156 -13.88 -4.94 12.56
C GLU A 156 -14.57 -5.96 11.64
N LYS A 157 -15.91 -6.06 11.72
CA LYS A 157 -16.69 -6.96 10.88
C LYS A 157 -16.77 -6.49 9.42
N ASN A 158 -16.95 -5.19 9.20
CA ASN A 158 -17.13 -4.64 7.86
C ASN A 158 -15.80 -4.39 7.14
N PHE A 159 -14.73 -4.08 7.88
CA PHE A 159 -13.42 -3.73 7.33
C PHE A 159 -12.36 -4.75 7.76
N LYS A 160 -12.17 -5.81 6.95
CA LYS A 160 -11.25 -6.94 7.26
C LYS A 160 -9.78 -6.57 7.37
N ASP A 161 -9.40 -5.41 6.86
CA ASP A 161 -8.04 -4.89 6.93
C ASP A 161 -7.78 -4.10 8.21
N VAL A 162 -8.81 -3.80 9.00
CA VAL A 162 -8.68 -3.24 10.34
C VAL A 162 -8.10 -4.32 11.26
N LYS A 163 -6.98 -3.98 11.90
CA LYS A 163 -6.30 -4.83 12.89
C LYS A 163 -6.69 -4.47 14.30
N HIS A 164 -6.99 -3.22 14.55
CA HIS A 164 -7.38 -2.69 15.84
C HIS A 164 -8.22 -1.43 15.64
N CYS A 165 -9.27 -1.32 16.44
CA CYS A 165 -10.14 -0.17 16.48
C CYS A 165 -10.26 0.26 17.95
N MET A 166 -9.87 1.52 18.24
CA MET A 166 -10.12 2.14 19.53
C MET A 166 -11.31 3.07 19.41
N VAL A 167 -12.24 2.99 20.36
CA VAL A 167 -13.42 3.84 20.39
C VAL A 167 -13.48 4.58 21.72
N HIS A 168 -13.46 5.90 21.65
CA HIS A 168 -13.68 6.80 22.77
C HIS A 168 -15.08 7.39 22.68
N VAL A 169 -15.76 7.48 23.82
CA VAL A 169 -17.14 7.99 23.89
C VAL A 169 -17.14 9.33 24.64
N ASN A 170 -17.57 10.36 23.96
CA ASN A 170 -17.78 11.69 24.53
C ASN A 170 -19.25 11.89 24.90
N PRO A 171 -19.57 12.49 26.04
CA PRO A 171 -20.93 12.82 26.38
C PRO A 171 -21.39 14.05 25.58
N VAL A 172 -22.56 13.97 24.96
CA VAL A 172 -23.27 15.16 24.46
C VAL A 172 -24.24 15.60 25.55
N ASN A 173 -24.01 16.79 26.08
CA ASN A 173 -24.96 17.47 26.93
C ASN A 173 -25.85 18.32 26.02
N GLU A 174 -27.18 18.14 26.13
CA GLU A 174 -28.16 19.02 25.44
C GLU A 174 -28.05 20.47 25.89
#